data_bfbcab9dc1f5b94bbe1a947446ecec25
#
_entry.id   bfbcab9dc1f5b94bbe1a947446ecec25
#
_cell.length_a   1.000
_cell.length_b   1.000
_cell.length_c   1.000
_cell.angle_alpha   90.00
_cell.angle_beta   90.00
_cell.angle_gamma   90.00
#
_symmetry.space_group_name_H-M   'P 1'
#
loop_
_entity.id
_entity.type
_entity.pdbx_description
1 polymer ?
#
loop_
_entity_poly.entity_id
_entity_poly.type
_entity_poly.pdbx_seq_one_letter_code
_entity_poly.pdbx_strand_id
1 'polypeptide(L)'
;MAIGFSNIPADLRVPLFYAEMDNSAANSASSTLRGLIVAQVNDNATSTEIGSLVLVSSVALAKSIGGQGSMLASMYDTWRKTDPVGEIWCLPLQNTVGSIAKADLKLTGAATESGVLNLYVGGVRVQAAVVNGATAAQAATTLALQVNAATDLPVSAVAVDGTVTLTCKWTGDSGNDISLQFNRLGKSNGEQTPAGLTIVSAPMAGGTGVPDQVAALAALGDEPFEFICQPWSDVATLNAWQAAMNDSVGRWSWSKQLFGHVYTAKRGTVGTLVAAGQTRNDQHMTILAMEPGVPQPFWVQAAALAARTSVFISADASRPTQSGSLAGIDPAAASERFTLTERQSLLSYGLATAYYEGGYVRIQRAITTYQKNAYGQADNSYLDSETMHQSAFIVRRLQSVITSKYGRHKLADDGTRFGAGQPILTPSTIRGELIAQYAKLELEGHVENAEMFADHLIVERDSQDPSRVNVLFPPDYINGLRVFALLNQFRLQYDAAA
;
A
#
# COMPACT_ATOMS: atom_id res chain seq x y z
N MET A 1 -15.35 -24.13 -33.54
CA MET A 1 -15.74 -24.96 -32.39
C MET A 1 -17.23 -25.20 -32.47
N ALA A 2 -17.68 -26.44 -32.33
CA ALA A 2 -19.13 -26.70 -32.24
C ALA A 2 -19.59 -26.38 -30.81
N ILE A 3 -20.71 -25.65 -30.68
CA ILE A 3 -21.34 -25.39 -29.39
C ILE A 3 -21.92 -26.72 -28.90
N GLY A 4 -21.46 -27.19 -27.74
CA GLY A 4 -21.99 -28.38 -27.07
C GLY A 4 -23.10 -28.01 -26.09
N PHE A 5 -24.22 -28.71 -26.15
CA PHE A 5 -25.30 -28.62 -25.17
C PHE A 5 -25.22 -29.83 -24.22
N SER A 6 -25.46 -29.59 -22.93
CA SER A 6 -25.41 -30.67 -21.91
C SER A 6 -26.74 -31.35 -21.71
N ASN A 7 -27.84 -30.61 -21.88
CA ASN A 7 -29.20 -31.09 -21.61
C ASN A 7 -30.10 -31.16 -22.86
N ILE A 8 -29.77 -30.47 -23.94
CA ILE A 8 -30.51 -30.52 -25.18
C ILE A 8 -29.97 -31.67 -26.03
N PRO A 9 -30.77 -32.72 -26.31
CA PRO A 9 -30.30 -33.86 -27.10
C PRO A 9 -29.90 -33.46 -28.52
N ALA A 10 -28.76 -33.96 -28.99
CA ALA A 10 -28.25 -33.67 -30.34
C ALA A 10 -29.13 -34.22 -31.48
N ASP A 11 -30.00 -35.18 -31.18
CA ASP A 11 -30.92 -35.86 -32.11
C ASP A 11 -32.35 -35.32 -32.03
N LEU A 12 -32.58 -34.21 -31.35
CA LEU A 12 -33.89 -33.57 -31.17
C LEU A 12 -34.52 -33.19 -32.53
N ARG A 13 -35.71 -33.73 -32.79
CA ARG A 13 -36.45 -33.46 -34.05
C ARG A 13 -37.71 -32.60 -33.91
N VAL A 14 -38.09 -32.31 -32.67
CA VAL A 14 -39.26 -31.44 -32.41
C VAL A 14 -38.87 -29.99 -32.72
N PRO A 15 -39.56 -29.31 -33.63
CA PRO A 15 -39.26 -27.93 -33.92
C PRO A 15 -39.69 -27.05 -32.76
N LEU A 16 -39.01 -26.00 -32.51
CA LEU A 16 -39.31 -24.78 -31.72
C LEU A 16 -38.02 -24.33 -30.98
N PHE A 17 -38.16 -23.43 -30.04
CA PHE A 17 -37.04 -22.82 -29.31
C PHE A 17 -36.72 -23.63 -28.04
N TYR A 18 -35.48 -24.00 -27.90
CA TYR A 18 -34.93 -24.64 -26.70
C TYR A 18 -33.77 -23.82 -26.14
N ALA A 19 -33.76 -23.63 -24.85
CA ALA A 19 -32.69 -22.91 -24.14
C ALA A 19 -32.15 -23.74 -23.01
N GLU A 20 -30.85 -23.76 -22.91
CA GLU A 20 -30.13 -24.35 -21.78
C GLU A 20 -29.44 -23.22 -20.98
N MET A 21 -29.54 -23.29 -19.66
CA MET A 21 -28.88 -22.36 -18.78
C MET A 21 -27.51 -22.91 -18.43
N ASP A 22 -26.46 -22.21 -18.84
CA ASP A 22 -25.09 -22.50 -18.47
C ASP A 22 -24.57 -21.42 -17.54
N ASN A 23 -24.28 -21.78 -16.32
CA ASN A 23 -23.72 -20.89 -15.30
C ASN A 23 -22.21 -21.01 -15.16
N SER A 24 -21.53 -21.77 -16.02
CA SER A 24 -20.09 -21.98 -15.95
C SER A 24 -19.27 -20.69 -16.09
N ALA A 25 -19.80 -19.72 -16.82
CA ALA A 25 -19.24 -18.38 -16.98
C ALA A 25 -19.86 -17.32 -16.03
N ALA A 26 -20.93 -17.68 -15.30
CA ALA A 26 -21.61 -16.75 -14.39
C ALA A 26 -20.89 -16.61 -13.05
N ASN A 27 -19.96 -17.51 -12.73
CA ASN A 27 -19.16 -17.45 -11.51
C ASN A 27 -17.92 -16.55 -11.71
N SER A 28 -18.16 -15.30 -12.06
CA SER A 28 -17.19 -14.23 -11.79
C SER A 28 -17.33 -13.86 -10.31
N ALA A 29 -16.93 -14.74 -9.40
CA ALA A 29 -16.57 -14.32 -8.07
C ALA A 29 -15.35 -13.42 -8.24
N SER A 30 -15.56 -12.13 -8.47
CA SER A 30 -14.55 -11.14 -8.22
C SER A 30 -14.30 -11.22 -6.71
N SER A 31 -13.24 -11.88 -6.30
CA SER A 31 -12.79 -11.80 -4.93
C SER A 31 -12.52 -10.32 -4.68
N THR A 32 -13.31 -9.70 -3.82
CA THR A 32 -13.08 -8.33 -3.42
C THR A 32 -11.67 -8.26 -2.83
N LEU A 33 -10.78 -7.49 -3.46
CA LEU A 33 -9.43 -7.32 -2.96
C LEU A 33 -9.51 -6.43 -1.72
N ARG A 34 -9.16 -6.98 -0.56
CA ARG A 34 -9.32 -6.33 0.74
C ARG A 34 -8.09 -5.54 1.12
N GLY A 35 -8.31 -4.32 1.65
CA GLY A 35 -7.28 -3.53 2.33
C GLY A 35 -7.22 -3.82 3.82
N LEU A 36 -6.03 -3.81 4.40
CA LEU A 36 -5.78 -3.88 5.82
C LEU A 36 -4.97 -2.67 6.29
N ILE A 37 -5.43 -2.00 7.33
CA ILE A 37 -4.70 -0.96 8.04
C ILE A 37 -4.31 -1.51 9.42
N VAL A 38 -3.03 -1.65 9.67
CA VAL A 38 -2.47 -1.94 11.01
C VAL A 38 -2.04 -0.61 11.61
N ALA A 39 -2.67 -0.19 12.71
CA ALA A 39 -2.44 1.14 13.23
C ALA A 39 -2.63 1.24 14.74
N GLN A 40 -1.95 2.21 15.33
CA GLN A 40 -2.01 2.46 16.76
C GLN A 40 -3.25 3.28 17.13
N VAL A 41 -3.82 2.96 18.28
CA VAL A 41 -4.91 3.71 18.91
C VAL A 41 -4.36 4.68 19.97
N ASN A 42 -5.17 5.64 20.40
CA ASN A 42 -4.82 6.50 21.54
C ASN A 42 -4.73 5.69 22.83
N ASP A 43 -3.87 6.09 23.74
CA ASP A 43 -3.68 5.38 25.03
C ASP A 43 -4.96 5.33 25.88
N ASN A 44 -5.85 6.30 25.71
CA ASN A 44 -7.16 6.35 26.41
C ASN A 44 -8.30 5.68 25.64
N ALA A 45 -8.02 5.00 24.53
CA ALA A 45 -9.04 4.26 23.81
C ALA A 45 -9.47 3.02 24.62
N THR A 46 -10.78 2.79 24.68
CA THR A 46 -11.40 1.71 25.48
C THR A 46 -12.23 0.74 24.64
N SER A 47 -12.06 0.76 23.32
CA SER A 47 -12.78 -0.13 22.44
C SER A 47 -12.42 -1.60 22.69
N THR A 48 -13.42 -2.48 22.65
CA THR A 48 -13.24 -3.94 22.72
C THR A 48 -12.61 -4.52 21.45
N GLU A 49 -12.54 -3.74 20.38
CA GLU A 49 -11.96 -4.15 19.09
C GLU A 49 -10.43 -4.05 19.05
N ILE A 50 -9.80 -3.49 20.09
CA ILE A 50 -8.33 -3.38 20.15
C ILE A 50 -7.70 -4.77 20.20
N GLY A 51 -6.74 -5.01 19.30
CA GLY A 51 -6.07 -6.30 19.14
C GLY A 51 -6.82 -7.31 18.27
N SER A 52 -7.96 -6.93 17.67
CA SER A 52 -8.79 -7.79 16.82
C SER A 52 -8.99 -7.18 15.45
N LEU A 53 -9.18 -8.04 14.44
CA LEU A 53 -9.55 -7.60 13.09
C LEU A 53 -10.98 -7.07 13.09
N VAL A 54 -11.17 -5.88 12.54
CA VAL A 54 -12.49 -5.24 12.44
C VAL A 54 -12.70 -4.63 11.05
N LEU A 55 -13.86 -4.92 10.45
CA LEU A 55 -14.29 -4.24 9.22
C LEU A 55 -14.76 -2.83 9.56
N VAL A 56 -14.08 -1.82 9.03
CA VAL A 56 -14.38 -0.42 9.28
C VAL A 56 -15.06 0.20 8.06
N SER A 57 -16.29 0.68 8.27
CA SER A 57 -17.11 1.24 7.20
C SER A 57 -17.05 2.76 7.07
N SER A 58 -16.56 3.46 8.10
CA SER A 58 -16.54 4.93 8.11
C SER A 58 -15.41 5.50 8.97
N VAL A 59 -15.02 6.74 8.66
CA VAL A 59 -14.06 7.51 9.48
C VAL A 59 -14.57 7.69 10.92
N ALA A 60 -15.90 7.85 11.10
CA ALA A 60 -16.49 7.97 12.42
C ALA A 60 -16.29 6.68 13.25
N LEU A 61 -16.43 5.50 12.63
CA LEU A 61 -16.16 4.22 13.29
C LEU A 61 -14.67 4.08 13.62
N ALA A 62 -13.77 4.44 12.70
CA ALA A 62 -12.33 4.45 12.99
C ALA A 62 -11.96 5.35 14.19
N LYS A 63 -12.59 6.53 14.28
CA LYS A 63 -12.43 7.45 15.42
C LYS A 63 -13.02 6.89 16.73
N SER A 64 -14.12 6.17 16.66
CA SER A 64 -14.72 5.55 17.86
C SER A 64 -13.87 4.41 18.41
N ILE A 65 -13.21 3.66 17.53
CA ILE A 65 -12.32 2.55 17.93
C ILE A 65 -10.98 3.10 18.44
N GLY A 66 -10.31 3.93 17.65
CA GLY A 66 -8.94 4.39 17.93
C GLY A 66 -8.85 5.65 18.78
N GLY A 67 -9.92 6.40 18.93
CA GLY A 67 -9.93 7.73 19.51
C GLY A 67 -9.74 8.82 18.44
N GLN A 68 -10.22 10.04 18.73
CA GLN A 68 -10.03 11.19 17.84
C GLN A 68 -8.55 11.58 17.75
N GLY A 69 -8.07 11.78 16.52
CA GLY A 69 -6.69 12.11 16.24
C GLY A 69 -5.72 10.93 16.38
N SER A 70 -6.21 9.69 16.54
CA SER A 70 -5.36 8.49 16.56
C SER A 70 -4.68 8.24 15.22
N MET A 71 -3.60 7.45 15.24
CA MET A 71 -2.96 6.95 14.03
C MET A 71 -3.97 6.20 13.16
N LEU A 72 -4.78 5.30 13.75
CA LEU A 72 -5.83 4.55 13.07
C LEU A 72 -6.80 5.46 12.31
N ALA A 73 -7.35 6.48 12.99
CA ALA A 73 -8.33 7.39 12.39
C ALA A 73 -7.71 8.19 11.22
N SER A 74 -6.46 8.65 11.37
CA SER A 74 -5.77 9.42 10.32
C SER A 74 -5.39 8.58 9.11
N MET A 75 -4.94 7.32 9.31
CA MET A 75 -4.64 6.39 8.22
C MET A 75 -5.91 6.01 7.45
N TYR A 76 -6.99 5.71 8.17
CA TYR A 76 -8.27 5.38 7.57
C TYR A 76 -8.86 6.55 6.77
N ASP A 77 -8.84 7.77 7.31
CA ASP A 77 -9.28 8.97 6.60
C ASP A 77 -8.44 9.23 5.33
N THR A 78 -7.13 9.03 5.42
CA THR A 78 -6.23 9.15 4.28
C THR A 78 -6.54 8.12 3.20
N TRP A 79 -6.79 6.88 3.59
CA TRP A 79 -7.18 5.83 2.64
C TRP A 79 -8.48 6.17 1.93
N ARG A 80 -9.51 6.59 2.67
CA ARG A 80 -10.83 6.93 2.13
C ARG A 80 -10.83 8.13 1.18
N LYS A 81 -9.87 9.04 1.27
CA LYS A 81 -9.67 10.13 0.29
C LYS A 81 -9.34 9.61 -1.10
N THR A 82 -8.74 8.43 -1.21
CA THR A 82 -8.33 7.81 -2.47
C THR A 82 -9.27 6.69 -2.89
N ASP A 83 -9.67 5.85 -1.95
CA ASP A 83 -10.54 4.69 -2.13
C ASP A 83 -11.80 4.83 -1.27
N PRO A 84 -12.86 5.46 -1.79
CA PRO A 84 -14.08 5.71 -1.01
C PRO A 84 -14.95 4.47 -0.80
N VAL A 85 -14.77 3.39 -1.59
CA VAL A 85 -15.71 2.24 -1.63
C VAL A 85 -15.07 0.89 -1.31
N GLY A 86 -13.74 0.76 -1.34
CA GLY A 86 -13.03 -0.49 -1.07
C GLY A 86 -13.33 -1.08 0.32
N GLU A 87 -13.24 -2.39 0.44
CA GLU A 87 -13.36 -3.10 1.71
C GLU A 87 -12.08 -2.93 2.52
N ILE A 88 -12.16 -2.21 3.63
CA ILE A 88 -11.01 -1.87 4.48
C ILE A 88 -11.22 -2.46 5.87
N TRP A 89 -10.33 -3.36 6.23
CA TRP A 89 -10.20 -3.89 7.58
C TRP A 89 -9.14 -3.11 8.35
N CYS A 90 -9.31 -3.05 9.64
CA CYS A 90 -8.35 -2.45 10.54
C CYS A 90 -7.93 -3.45 11.61
N LEU A 91 -6.67 -3.40 11.99
CA LEU A 91 -6.14 -4.04 13.19
C LEU A 91 -5.67 -2.93 14.13
N PRO A 92 -6.52 -2.49 15.06
CA PRO A 92 -6.17 -1.46 16.03
C PRO A 92 -5.22 -2.04 17.08
N LEU A 93 -4.07 -1.41 17.29
CA LEU A 93 -3.05 -1.84 18.23
C LEU A 93 -2.88 -0.79 19.34
N GLN A 94 -2.72 -1.25 20.56
CA GLN A 94 -2.32 -0.41 21.68
C GLN A 94 -0.87 -0.74 22.07
N ASN A 95 -0.06 0.28 22.30
CA ASN A 95 1.27 0.10 22.83
C ASN A 95 1.29 0.48 24.32
N THR A 96 1.55 -0.49 25.15
CA THR A 96 1.61 -0.30 26.61
C THR A 96 3.02 -0.18 27.16
N VAL A 97 4.03 -0.31 26.28
CA VAL A 97 5.46 -0.31 26.67
C VAL A 97 6.18 0.83 25.95
N GLY A 98 6.85 1.67 26.71
CA GLY A 98 7.62 2.80 26.19
C GLY A 98 7.26 4.13 26.82
N SER A 99 7.50 5.21 26.10
CA SER A 99 7.24 6.58 26.52
C SER A 99 6.51 7.38 25.42
N ILE A 100 5.86 8.45 25.84
CA ILE A 100 5.10 9.35 24.99
C ILE A 100 6.02 10.44 24.43
N ALA A 101 5.95 10.73 23.13
CA ALA A 101 6.65 11.84 22.51
C ALA A 101 6.06 13.19 22.93
N LYS A 102 6.93 14.17 23.17
CA LYS A 102 6.58 15.55 23.55
C LYS A 102 7.42 16.56 22.80
N ALA A 103 6.92 17.80 22.75
CA ALA A 103 7.66 18.95 22.23
C ALA A 103 7.27 20.22 23.01
N ASP A 104 8.23 21.09 23.24
CA ASP A 104 7.98 22.40 23.80
C ASP A 104 8.09 23.50 22.75
N LEU A 105 7.06 24.32 22.67
CA LEU A 105 7.01 25.55 21.85
C LEU A 105 7.16 26.73 22.81
N LYS A 106 8.31 27.36 22.82
CA LYS A 106 8.61 28.47 23.73
C LYS A 106 8.38 29.80 23.04
N LEU A 107 7.38 30.55 23.53
CA LEU A 107 7.06 31.90 23.11
C LEU A 107 7.72 32.88 24.07
N THR A 108 8.29 33.96 23.54
CA THR A 108 8.91 35.05 24.33
C THR A 108 8.54 36.41 23.74
N GLY A 109 8.60 37.45 24.57
CA GLY A 109 8.23 38.83 24.19
C GLY A 109 6.75 39.15 24.37
N ALA A 110 6.31 40.24 23.75
CA ALA A 110 4.92 40.67 23.69
C ALA A 110 4.60 41.17 22.27
N ALA A 111 3.42 40.83 21.77
CA ALA A 111 3.01 41.25 20.44
C ALA A 111 2.90 42.78 20.35
N THR A 112 3.57 43.38 19.38
CA THR A 112 3.47 44.83 19.09
C THR A 112 2.45 45.16 18.00
N GLU A 113 1.86 44.12 17.41
CA GLU A 113 0.79 44.20 16.43
C GLU A 113 -0.17 43.03 16.59
N SER A 114 -1.40 43.16 16.11
CA SER A 114 -2.34 42.03 16.02
C SER A 114 -2.00 41.18 14.82
N GLY A 115 -2.19 39.84 14.98
CA GLY A 115 -1.93 38.87 13.90
C GLY A 115 -2.38 37.46 14.24
N VAL A 116 -1.87 36.47 13.52
CA VAL A 116 -2.23 35.10 13.69
C VAL A 116 -0.97 34.24 13.75
N LEU A 117 -0.89 33.37 14.76
CA LEU A 117 0.10 32.29 14.79
C LEU A 117 -0.41 31.14 13.94
N ASN A 118 0.38 30.70 12.97
CA ASN A 118 0.08 29.58 12.10
C ASN A 118 1.01 28.42 12.46
N LEU A 119 0.53 27.48 13.25
CA LEU A 119 1.24 26.24 13.60
C LEU A 119 0.73 25.09 12.72
N TYR A 120 1.64 24.34 12.13
CA TYR A 120 1.34 23.10 11.43
C TYR A 120 1.79 21.92 12.29
N VAL A 121 0.87 21.00 12.59
CA VAL A 121 1.11 19.77 13.33
C VAL A 121 0.81 18.60 12.40
N GLY A 122 1.84 17.84 12.02
CA GLY A 122 1.68 16.74 11.06
C GLY A 122 1.07 17.18 9.72
N GLY A 123 1.34 18.44 9.29
CA GLY A 123 0.80 19.03 8.07
C GLY A 123 -0.57 19.71 8.23
N VAL A 124 -1.24 19.56 9.36
CA VAL A 124 -2.54 20.21 9.63
C VAL A 124 -2.33 21.58 10.26
N ARG A 125 -2.88 22.62 9.64
CA ARG A 125 -2.74 24.00 10.11
C ARG A 125 -3.69 24.31 11.27
N VAL A 126 -3.11 24.86 12.35
CA VAL A 126 -3.82 25.45 13.50
C VAL A 126 -3.55 26.95 13.53
N GLN A 127 -4.58 27.76 13.69
CA GLN A 127 -4.49 29.21 13.72
C GLN A 127 -4.91 29.75 15.08
N ALA A 128 -4.06 30.57 15.71
CA ALA A 128 -4.33 31.23 16.96
C ALA A 128 -4.22 32.76 16.80
N ALA A 129 -5.31 33.46 17.03
CA ALA A 129 -5.32 34.92 16.96
C ALA A 129 -4.54 35.54 18.14
N VAL A 130 -3.76 36.54 17.87
CA VAL A 130 -2.98 37.30 18.85
C VAL A 130 -3.34 38.76 18.69
N VAL A 131 -3.71 39.41 19.77
CA VAL A 131 -4.01 40.86 19.78
C VAL A 131 -2.74 41.67 20.10
N ASN A 132 -2.71 42.91 19.65
CA ASN A 132 -1.63 43.82 20.02
C ASN A 132 -1.54 43.98 21.56
N GLY A 133 -0.35 43.91 22.11
CA GLY A 133 -0.08 43.92 23.55
C GLY A 133 -0.18 42.56 24.24
N ALA A 134 -0.56 41.49 23.52
CA ALA A 134 -0.62 40.15 24.13
C ALA A 134 0.77 39.68 24.57
N THR A 135 0.86 39.21 25.81
CA THR A 135 2.07 38.59 26.35
C THR A 135 2.31 37.22 25.74
N ALA A 136 3.55 36.72 25.83
CA ALA A 136 3.87 35.36 25.42
C ALA A 136 2.98 34.29 26.10
N ALA A 137 2.67 34.47 27.40
CA ALA A 137 1.80 33.55 28.13
C ALA A 137 0.36 33.57 27.60
N GLN A 138 -0.20 34.73 27.24
CA GLN A 138 -1.52 34.83 26.64
C GLN A 138 -1.55 34.19 25.24
N ALA A 139 -0.55 34.45 24.40
CA ALA A 139 -0.42 33.86 23.07
C ALA A 139 -0.28 32.32 23.17
N ALA A 140 0.54 31.83 24.11
CA ALA A 140 0.70 30.39 24.37
C ALA A 140 -0.62 29.74 24.80
N THR A 141 -1.38 30.37 25.72
CA THR A 141 -2.70 29.89 26.15
C THR A 141 -3.67 29.80 24.98
N THR A 142 -3.74 30.85 24.15
CA THR A 142 -4.61 30.85 22.96
C THR A 142 -4.21 29.74 21.98
N LEU A 143 -2.90 29.55 21.74
CA LEU A 143 -2.40 28.51 20.85
C LEU A 143 -2.77 27.11 21.37
N ALA A 144 -2.56 26.84 22.66
CA ALA A 144 -2.93 25.57 23.28
C ALA A 144 -4.42 25.27 23.19
N LEU A 145 -5.28 26.28 23.39
CA LEU A 145 -6.72 26.13 23.21
C LEU A 145 -7.10 25.75 21.79
N GLN A 146 -6.49 26.38 20.78
CA GLN A 146 -6.76 26.07 19.37
C GLN A 146 -6.25 24.67 18.97
N VAL A 147 -5.09 24.25 19.46
CA VAL A 147 -4.59 22.89 19.27
C VAL A 147 -5.57 21.86 19.84
N ASN A 148 -6.06 22.08 21.06
CA ASN A 148 -7.01 21.15 21.70
C ASN A 148 -8.40 21.20 21.06
N ALA A 149 -8.83 22.34 20.49
CA ALA A 149 -10.06 22.44 19.73
C ALA A 149 -10.01 21.64 18.42
N ALA A 150 -8.84 21.49 17.83
CA ALA A 150 -8.60 20.65 16.65
C ALA A 150 -8.46 19.16 17.07
N THR A 151 -9.55 18.54 17.45
CA THR A 151 -9.57 17.20 18.08
C THR A 151 -8.97 16.09 17.23
N ASP A 152 -8.88 16.26 15.92
CA ASP A 152 -8.28 15.30 14.97
C ASP A 152 -6.76 15.38 14.91
N LEU A 153 -6.13 16.30 15.64
CA LEU A 153 -4.67 16.32 15.76
C LEU A 153 -4.17 15.14 16.61
N PRO A 154 -2.97 14.62 16.30
CA PRO A 154 -2.36 13.51 17.04
C PRO A 154 -1.75 13.93 18.39
N VAL A 155 -1.92 15.17 18.79
CA VAL A 155 -1.36 15.75 20.03
C VAL A 155 -2.42 16.47 20.85
N SER A 156 -2.16 16.60 22.16
CA SER A 156 -2.79 17.55 23.08
C SER A 156 -1.80 18.64 23.46
N ALA A 157 -2.29 19.77 23.95
CA ALA A 157 -1.47 20.93 24.31
C ALA A 157 -1.77 21.44 25.71
N VAL A 158 -0.72 21.80 26.46
CA VAL A 158 -0.82 22.49 27.76
C VAL A 158 0.09 23.72 27.72
N ALA A 159 -0.41 24.87 28.11
CA ALA A 159 0.36 26.11 28.16
C ALA A 159 0.70 26.48 29.62
N VAL A 160 1.98 26.77 29.88
CA VAL A 160 2.49 27.27 31.15
C VAL A 160 3.54 28.37 30.87
N ASP A 161 3.36 29.55 31.42
CA ASP A 161 4.34 30.66 31.40
C ASP A 161 4.98 30.93 30.03
N GLY A 162 4.20 30.95 28.97
CA GLY A 162 4.67 31.21 27.59
C GLY A 162 5.23 29.96 26.88
N THR A 163 5.24 28.80 27.51
CA THR A 163 5.60 27.53 26.88
C THR A 163 4.36 26.71 26.62
N VAL A 164 4.20 26.20 25.38
CA VAL A 164 3.17 25.23 25.00
C VAL A 164 3.84 23.87 24.89
N THR A 165 3.53 22.96 25.78
CA THR A 165 3.96 21.56 25.68
C THR A 165 2.94 20.75 24.89
N LEU A 166 3.36 20.23 23.74
CA LEU A 166 2.60 19.29 22.93
C LEU A 166 2.92 17.86 23.38
N THR A 167 1.91 17.04 23.58
CA THR A 167 2.04 15.64 23.99
C THR A 167 1.30 14.76 22.99
N CYS A 168 1.97 13.75 22.43
CA CYS A 168 1.34 12.75 21.57
C CYS A 168 0.21 12.02 22.31
N LYS A 169 -0.86 11.62 21.61
CA LYS A 169 -2.01 10.94 22.22
C LYS A 169 -1.79 9.45 22.49
N TRP A 170 -0.65 8.90 22.09
CA TRP A 170 -0.28 7.50 22.30
C TRP A 170 1.19 7.33 22.63
N THR A 171 1.50 6.25 23.33
CA THR A 171 2.85 5.80 23.67
C THR A 171 3.52 5.16 22.47
N GLY A 172 4.75 5.56 22.13
CA GLY A 172 5.51 4.96 21.05
C GLY A 172 6.48 5.92 20.39
N ASP A 173 7.42 5.35 19.63
CA ASP A 173 8.42 6.10 18.87
C ASP A 173 7.81 6.84 17.67
N SER A 174 6.68 6.36 17.16
CA SER A 174 5.97 6.98 16.06
C SER A 174 5.59 8.44 16.33
N GLY A 175 5.31 8.80 17.59
CA GLY A 175 5.02 10.18 17.97
C GLY A 175 6.16 11.16 17.67
N ASN A 176 7.43 10.70 17.61
CA ASN A 176 8.58 11.53 17.26
C ASN A 176 8.54 12.02 15.80
N ASP A 177 7.76 11.37 14.94
CA ASP A 177 7.65 11.72 13.52
C ASP A 177 6.62 12.82 13.23
N ILE A 178 5.89 13.29 14.25
CA ILE A 178 4.94 14.39 14.08
C ILE A 178 5.71 15.68 13.84
N SER A 179 5.63 16.22 12.61
CA SER A 179 6.30 17.47 12.25
C SER A 179 5.62 18.68 12.90
N LEU A 180 6.42 19.64 13.33
CA LEU A 180 5.98 20.93 13.87
C LEU A 180 6.61 22.05 13.06
N GLN A 181 5.79 22.86 12.40
CA GLN A 181 6.28 23.96 11.55
C GLN A 181 5.45 25.21 11.80
N PHE A 182 6.10 26.36 11.99
CA PHE A 182 5.41 27.65 11.99
C PHE A 182 5.51 28.33 10.62
N ASN A 183 4.42 28.97 10.21
CA ASN A 183 4.38 29.80 8.99
C ASN A 183 4.88 29.06 7.73
N ARG A 184 4.47 27.81 7.53
CA ARG A 184 4.95 26.92 6.47
C ARG A 184 4.79 27.52 5.07
N LEU A 185 3.71 28.25 4.83
CA LEU A 185 3.45 28.87 3.53
C LEU A 185 4.22 30.19 3.34
N GLY A 186 4.82 30.71 4.40
CA GLY A 186 5.66 31.91 4.38
C GLY A 186 4.90 33.24 4.24
N LYS A 187 5.64 34.33 4.39
CA LYS A 187 5.11 35.70 4.40
C LYS A 187 4.36 36.06 3.12
N SER A 188 4.79 35.57 1.97
CA SER A 188 4.12 35.79 0.67
C SER A 188 2.68 35.29 0.64
N ASN A 189 2.36 34.29 1.48
CA ASN A 189 1.03 33.71 1.63
C ASN A 189 0.32 34.20 2.92
N GLY A 190 0.78 35.29 3.51
CA GLY A 190 0.17 35.90 4.69
C GLY A 190 0.51 35.21 6.01
N GLU A 191 1.50 34.32 6.03
CA GLU A 191 1.92 33.63 7.25
C GLU A 191 3.21 34.26 7.80
N GLN A 192 3.07 34.93 8.93
CA GLN A 192 4.20 35.46 9.72
C GLN A 192 3.84 35.52 11.20
N THR A 193 4.82 35.33 12.06
CA THR A 193 4.65 35.56 13.49
C THR A 193 4.44 37.03 13.75
N PRO A 194 3.43 37.45 14.57
CA PRO A 194 3.22 38.84 14.92
C PRO A 194 4.48 39.49 15.50
N ALA A 195 4.77 40.72 15.10
CA ALA A 195 5.94 41.43 15.55
C ALA A 195 5.98 41.54 17.09
N GLY A 196 7.18 41.48 17.68
CA GLY A 196 7.39 41.48 19.13
C GLY A 196 7.32 40.10 19.79
N LEU A 197 6.78 39.10 19.13
CA LEU A 197 6.82 37.68 19.59
C LEU A 197 7.94 36.94 18.87
N THR A 198 8.63 36.09 19.64
CA THR A 198 9.60 35.14 19.11
C THR A 198 9.19 33.72 19.56
N ILE A 199 9.30 32.76 18.64
CA ILE A 199 8.91 31.35 18.89
C ILE A 199 10.13 30.44 18.63
N VAL A 200 10.46 29.61 19.59
CA VAL A 200 11.43 28.53 19.45
C VAL A 200 10.66 27.22 19.56
N SER A 201 10.73 26.41 18.52
CA SER A 201 10.06 25.10 18.44
C SER A 201 11.09 23.98 18.57
N ALA A 202 10.93 23.12 19.55
CA ALA A 202 11.61 21.85 19.59
C ALA A 202 10.86 20.81 18.72
N PRO A 203 11.55 19.84 18.10
CA PRO A 203 10.87 18.74 17.45
C PRO A 203 10.19 17.82 18.48
N MET A 204 9.18 17.06 18.04
CA MET A 204 8.63 15.99 18.86
C MET A 204 9.73 14.95 19.14
N ALA A 205 9.88 14.55 20.40
CA ALA A 205 10.94 13.66 20.85
C ALA A 205 10.57 12.89 22.13
N GLY A 206 11.38 11.90 22.50
CA GLY A 206 11.23 11.13 23.74
C GLY A 206 10.21 9.99 23.64
N GLY A 207 9.53 9.80 22.51
CA GLY A 207 8.71 8.62 22.28
C GLY A 207 9.60 7.38 22.09
N THR A 208 9.22 6.28 22.73
CA THR A 208 9.90 4.98 22.60
C THR A 208 8.91 3.84 22.59
N GLY A 209 9.29 2.72 21.96
CA GLY A 209 8.47 1.53 21.86
C GLY A 209 7.64 1.47 20.56
N VAL A 210 7.38 0.25 20.13
CA VAL A 210 6.57 -0.10 18.98
C VAL A 210 5.54 -1.14 19.43
N PRO A 211 4.31 -1.16 18.93
CA PRO A 211 3.32 -2.19 19.25
C PRO A 211 3.84 -3.60 18.96
N ASP A 212 3.39 -4.58 19.75
CA ASP A 212 3.78 -5.97 19.58
C ASP A 212 3.33 -6.54 18.23
N GLN A 213 4.29 -6.76 17.34
CA GLN A 213 4.04 -7.26 15.99
C GLN A 213 3.71 -8.75 15.98
N VAL A 214 4.17 -9.52 16.96
CA VAL A 214 3.87 -10.97 17.06
C VAL A 214 2.39 -11.16 17.35
N ALA A 215 1.85 -10.41 18.31
CA ALA A 215 0.42 -10.42 18.62
C ALA A 215 -0.42 -9.92 17.44
N ALA A 216 0.03 -8.85 16.76
CA ALA A 216 -0.62 -8.31 15.58
C ALA A 216 -0.70 -9.34 14.45
N LEU A 217 0.39 -10.02 14.13
CA LEU A 217 0.44 -11.05 13.09
C LEU A 217 -0.40 -12.28 13.45
N ALA A 218 -0.44 -12.67 14.72
CA ALA A 218 -1.30 -13.75 15.21
C ALA A 218 -2.80 -13.41 15.04
N ALA A 219 -3.17 -12.15 15.27
CA ALA A 219 -4.56 -11.69 15.09
C ALA A 219 -5.03 -11.69 13.63
N LEU A 220 -4.13 -11.65 12.64
CA LEU A 220 -4.49 -11.74 11.22
C LEU A 220 -5.06 -13.12 10.83
N GLY A 221 -4.63 -14.17 11.50
CA GLY A 221 -5.04 -15.54 11.17
C GLY A 221 -4.86 -15.86 9.69
N ASP A 222 -5.83 -16.57 9.14
CA ASP A 222 -5.87 -16.97 7.73
C ASP A 222 -6.80 -16.09 6.87
N GLU A 223 -7.12 -14.87 7.33
CA GLU A 223 -7.88 -13.90 6.53
C GLU A 223 -7.03 -13.31 5.40
N PRO A 224 -7.53 -13.31 4.15
CA PRO A 224 -6.78 -12.78 3.01
C PRO A 224 -6.86 -11.25 2.96
N PHE A 225 -5.70 -10.60 2.80
CA PHE A 225 -5.58 -9.15 2.57
C PHE A 225 -4.59 -8.90 1.44
N GLU A 226 -5.04 -8.25 0.37
CA GLU A 226 -4.20 -7.92 -0.78
C GLU A 226 -3.28 -6.74 -0.50
N PHE A 227 -3.81 -5.69 0.14
CA PHE A 227 -3.11 -4.44 0.40
C PHE A 227 -2.96 -4.25 1.90
N ILE A 228 -1.78 -4.52 2.43
CA ILE A 228 -1.50 -4.42 3.86
C ILE A 228 -0.71 -3.15 4.12
N CYS A 229 -1.30 -2.19 4.81
CA CYS A 229 -0.63 -0.99 5.27
C CYS A 229 -0.23 -1.14 6.73
N GLN A 230 1.05 -1.35 6.98
CA GLN A 230 1.66 -1.28 8.30
C GLN A 230 2.71 -0.17 8.31
N PRO A 231 2.67 0.79 9.25
CA PRO A 231 3.45 2.01 9.11
C PRO A 231 4.90 1.91 9.63
N TRP A 232 5.20 1.00 10.56
CA TRP A 232 6.52 0.95 11.21
C TRP A 232 7.60 0.40 10.30
N SER A 233 8.75 1.07 10.29
CA SER A 233 9.90 0.72 9.44
C SER A 233 11.17 0.41 10.26
N ASP A 234 11.03 0.06 11.53
CA ASP A 234 12.11 -0.49 12.33
C ASP A 234 12.45 -1.92 11.91
N VAL A 235 13.69 -2.35 12.19
CA VAL A 235 14.20 -3.63 11.70
C VAL A 235 13.42 -4.82 12.24
N ALA A 236 13.00 -4.77 13.52
CA ALA A 236 12.28 -5.88 14.15
C ALA A 236 10.89 -6.06 13.51
N THR A 237 10.15 -4.98 13.33
CA THR A 237 8.85 -4.98 12.64
C THR A 237 8.97 -5.50 11.22
N LEU A 238 9.91 -4.96 10.43
CA LEU A 238 10.09 -5.39 9.05
C LEU A 238 10.48 -6.86 8.93
N ASN A 239 11.30 -7.38 9.84
CA ASN A 239 11.66 -8.80 9.87
C ASN A 239 10.48 -9.70 10.26
N ALA A 240 9.64 -9.27 11.19
CA ALA A 240 8.43 -10.01 11.56
C ALA A 240 7.46 -10.14 10.38
N TRP A 241 7.22 -9.04 9.67
CA TRP A 241 6.37 -9.03 8.49
C TRP A 241 6.97 -9.82 7.33
N GLN A 242 8.29 -9.74 7.07
CA GLN A 242 8.98 -10.56 6.09
C GLN A 242 8.82 -12.06 6.39
N ALA A 243 8.99 -12.46 7.64
CA ALA A 243 8.78 -13.85 8.06
C ALA A 243 7.32 -14.29 7.88
N ALA A 244 6.35 -13.41 8.19
CA ALA A 244 4.93 -13.71 8.04
C ALA A 244 4.49 -13.81 6.58
N MET A 245 5.10 -13.08 5.66
CA MET A 245 4.72 -13.04 4.24
C MET A 245 5.46 -14.06 3.37
N ASN A 246 6.53 -14.71 3.84
CA ASN A 246 7.42 -15.52 3.01
C ASN A 246 6.72 -16.68 2.27
N ASP A 247 7.39 -17.16 1.19
CA ASP A 247 6.85 -18.16 0.26
C ASP A 247 6.90 -19.60 0.79
N SER A 248 7.71 -19.90 1.81
CA SER A 248 7.91 -21.26 2.28
C SER A 248 6.93 -21.70 3.38
N VAL A 249 6.77 -20.85 4.42
CA VAL A 249 5.92 -21.14 5.58
C VAL A 249 4.96 -20.01 5.94
N GLY A 250 5.15 -18.84 5.33
CA GLY A 250 4.35 -17.65 5.53
C GLY A 250 3.04 -17.65 4.77
N ARG A 251 2.46 -16.47 4.61
CA ARG A 251 1.17 -16.27 3.96
C ARG A 251 1.18 -16.65 2.47
N TRP A 252 2.31 -16.45 1.79
CA TRP A 252 2.50 -16.83 0.39
C TRP A 252 2.82 -18.32 0.19
N SER A 253 2.98 -19.10 1.24
CA SER A 253 3.30 -20.53 1.13
C SER A 253 2.25 -21.31 0.34
N TRP A 254 2.68 -22.42 -0.26
CA TRP A 254 1.81 -23.32 -1.01
C TRP A 254 0.60 -23.82 -0.21
N SER A 255 0.72 -23.90 1.11
CA SER A 255 -0.33 -24.40 2.01
C SER A 255 -1.36 -23.31 2.39
N LYS A 256 -0.97 -22.03 2.42
CA LYS A 256 -1.85 -20.93 2.82
C LYS A 256 -2.42 -20.16 1.63
N GLN A 257 -1.59 -19.80 0.66
CA GLN A 257 -1.98 -19.06 -0.54
C GLN A 257 -2.75 -17.75 -0.23
N LEU A 258 -2.36 -17.10 0.88
CA LEU A 258 -2.92 -15.83 1.35
C LEU A 258 -2.11 -14.67 0.76
N PHE A 259 -2.21 -14.54 -0.57
CA PHE A 259 -1.45 -13.54 -1.32
C PHE A 259 -1.79 -12.12 -0.87
N GLY A 260 -0.78 -11.26 -0.85
CA GLY A 260 -0.90 -9.87 -0.50
C GLY A 260 0.47 -9.19 -0.47
N HIS A 261 0.49 -7.87 -0.30
CA HIS A 261 1.72 -7.08 -0.29
C HIS A 261 1.69 -6.03 0.83
N VAL A 262 2.84 -5.81 1.46
CA VAL A 262 2.99 -4.89 2.60
C VAL A 262 3.50 -3.54 2.11
N TYR A 263 2.81 -2.48 2.47
CA TYR A 263 3.17 -1.08 2.18
C TYR A 263 3.51 -0.35 3.47
N THR A 264 4.68 0.27 3.48
CA THR A 264 5.14 1.14 4.57
C THR A 264 5.83 2.37 3.99
N ALA A 265 6.17 3.33 4.83
CA ALA A 265 6.94 4.51 4.44
C ALA A 265 8.04 4.82 5.45
N LYS A 266 9.11 5.45 4.96
CA LYS A 266 10.20 5.93 5.79
C LYS A 266 10.62 7.31 5.35
N ARG A 267 10.63 8.25 6.30
CA ARG A 267 11.12 9.60 6.09
C ARG A 267 12.58 9.72 6.52
N GLY A 268 13.40 10.40 5.73
CA GLY A 268 14.80 10.55 6.08
C GLY A 268 15.64 11.21 4.99
N THR A 269 16.90 11.45 5.31
CA THR A 269 17.89 11.87 4.30
C THR A 269 18.24 10.70 3.37
N VAL A 270 18.74 10.99 2.16
CA VAL A 270 19.15 9.95 1.21
C VAL A 270 20.11 8.96 1.85
N GLY A 271 21.09 9.42 2.62
CA GLY A 271 22.06 8.53 3.27
C GLY A 271 21.41 7.58 4.28
N THR A 272 20.49 8.07 5.12
CA THR A 272 19.77 7.24 6.10
C THR A 272 18.82 6.25 5.43
N LEU A 273 18.17 6.66 4.36
CA LEU A 273 17.28 5.81 3.59
C LEU A 273 18.03 4.72 2.83
N VAL A 274 19.13 5.06 2.14
CA VAL A 274 19.99 4.08 1.47
C VAL A 274 20.55 3.06 2.47
N ALA A 275 21.03 3.49 3.63
CA ALA A 275 21.49 2.58 4.68
C ALA A 275 20.37 1.61 5.13
N ALA A 276 19.14 2.09 5.25
CA ALA A 276 18.00 1.23 5.57
C ALA A 276 17.69 0.25 4.43
N GLY A 277 17.67 0.71 3.18
CA GLY A 277 17.42 -0.14 2.01
C GLY A 277 18.44 -1.26 1.83
N GLN A 278 19.72 -0.98 2.08
CA GLN A 278 20.81 -1.98 2.00
C GLN A 278 20.62 -3.17 2.95
N THR A 279 19.85 -3.01 4.02
CA THR A 279 19.57 -4.08 4.98
C THR A 279 18.36 -4.92 4.60
N ARG A 280 17.68 -4.62 3.50
CA ARG A 280 16.43 -5.27 3.10
C ARG A 280 16.61 -6.08 1.81
N ASN A 281 15.89 -7.19 1.74
CA ASN A 281 15.75 -8.02 0.54
C ASN A 281 14.45 -8.82 0.68
N ASP A 282 13.32 -8.26 0.22
CA ASP A 282 12.01 -8.85 0.42
C ASP A 282 11.07 -8.44 -0.73
N GLN A 283 10.54 -9.42 -1.46
CA GLN A 283 9.63 -9.22 -2.57
C GLN A 283 8.20 -8.86 -2.13
N HIS A 284 7.85 -9.10 -0.87
CA HIS A 284 6.49 -8.86 -0.36
C HIS A 284 6.31 -7.50 0.31
N MET A 285 7.33 -6.63 0.23
CA MET A 285 7.31 -5.35 0.93
C MET A 285 7.80 -4.20 0.06
N THR A 286 7.04 -3.11 0.09
CA THR A 286 7.39 -1.80 -0.50
C THR A 286 7.58 -0.77 0.61
N ILE A 287 8.73 -0.11 0.63
CA ILE A 287 9.03 1.01 1.54
C ILE A 287 9.11 2.30 0.72
N LEU A 288 8.17 3.22 0.92
CA LEU A 288 8.19 4.54 0.29
C LEU A 288 9.19 5.44 0.99
N ALA A 289 10.21 5.88 0.25
CA ALA A 289 11.17 6.86 0.72
C ALA A 289 10.62 8.28 0.54
N MET A 290 10.62 9.07 1.62
CA MET A 290 10.14 10.44 1.60
C MET A 290 11.15 11.41 2.19
N GLU A 291 11.14 12.65 1.67
CA GLU A 291 12.01 13.72 2.13
C GLU A 291 11.76 14.10 3.59
N PRO A 292 12.78 14.55 4.34
CA PRO A 292 12.62 14.98 5.74
C PRO A 292 11.60 16.11 5.91
N GLY A 293 11.50 17.01 4.93
CA GLY A 293 10.61 18.18 4.96
C GLY A 293 9.14 17.91 4.64
N VAL A 294 8.77 16.68 4.28
CA VAL A 294 7.35 16.31 4.09
C VAL A 294 6.63 16.41 5.43
N PRO A 295 5.55 17.20 5.55
CA PRO A 295 4.96 17.48 6.85
C PRO A 295 4.12 16.34 7.42
N GLN A 296 3.49 15.52 6.57
CA GLN A 296 2.67 14.39 7.03
C GLN A 296 3.55 13.29 7.63
N PRO A 297 3.16 12.68 8.75
CA PRO A 297 3.88 11.57 9.35
C PRO A 297 3.92 10.33 8.47
N PHE A 298 4.90 9.45 8.69
CA PHE A 298 5.14 8.27 7.86
C PHE A 298 3.91 7.35 7.73
N TRP A 299 3.06 7.24 8.76
CA TRP A 299 1.84 6.41 8.70
C TRP A 299 0.80 6.95 7.72
N VAL A 300 0.70 8.27 7.59
CA VAL A 300 -0.16 8.92 6.59
C VAL A 300 0.39 8.69 5.18
N GLN A 301 1.71 8.75 5.02
CA GLN A 301 2.40 8.49 3.76
C GLN A 301 2.20 7.03 3.31
N ALA A 302 2.36 6.07 4.22
CA ALA A 302 2.12 4.65 3.96
C ALA A 302 0.66 4.37 3.56
N ALA A 303 -0.30 4.96 4.27
CA ALA A 303 -1.72 4.84 3.96
C ALA A 303 -2.08 5.42 2.58
N ALA A 304 -1.49 6.58 2.22
CA ALA A 304 -1.70 7.19 0.90
C ALA A 304 -1.15 6.31 -0.24
N LEU A 305 0.03 5.70 -0.05
CA LEU A 305 0.61 4.76 -1.01
C LEU A 305 -0.28 3.51 -1.16
N ALA A 306 -0.59 2.83 -0.07
CA ALA A 306 -1.41 1.62 -0.08
C ALA A 306 -2.78 1.86 -0.71
N ALA A 307 -3.44 2.96 -0.36
CA ALA A 307 -4.73 3.34 -0.92
C ALA A 307 -4.67 3.63 -2.43
N ARG A 308 -3.63 4.32 -2.91
CA ARG A 308 -3.49 4.57 -4.35
C ARG A 308 -3.20 3.28 -5.11
N THR A 309 -2.35 2.44 -4.56
CA THR A 309 -2.04 1.13 -5.14
C THR A 309 -3.28 0.24 -5.16
N SER A 310 -4.08 0.21 -4.08
CA SER A 310 -5.29 -0.62 -4.02
C SER A 310 -6.29 -0.27 -5.13
N VAL A 311 -6.51 1.02 -5.41
CA VAL A 311 -7.40 1.46 -6.49
C VAL A 311 -6.88 1.04 -7.87
N PHE A 312 -5.57 1.21 -8.11
CA PHE A 312 -4.99 0.90 -9.41
C PHE A 312 -4.94 -0.60 -9.69
N ILE A 313 -4.45 -1.38 -8.74
CA ILE A 313 -4.33 -2.83 -8.86
C ILE A 313 -5.71 -3.51 -8.89
N SER A 314 -6.69 -3.01 -8.13
CA SER A 314 -8.07 -3.55 -8.20
C SER A 314 -8.72 -3.30 -9.56
N ALA A 315 -8.33 -2.22 -10.25
CA ALA A 315 -8.81 -1.95 -11.61
C ALA A 315 -8.07 -2.80 -12.65
N ASP A 316 -6.76 -2.98 -12.49
CA ASP A 316 -5.91 -3.76 -13.41
C ASP A 316 -4.59 -4.13 -12.71
N ALA A 317 -4.42 -5.40 -12.38
CA ALA A 317 -3.26 -5.92 -11.65
C ALA A 317 -1.93 -5.83 -12.42
N SER A 318 -1.98 -5.69 -13.74
CA SER A 318 -0.80 -5.63 -14.62
C SER A 318 -0.39 -4.21 -14.98
N ARG A 319 -1.19 -3.21 -14.60
CA ARG A 319 -0.95 -1.83 -14.97
C ARG A 319 -0.02 -1.12 -13.97
N PRO A 320 0.99 -0.36 -14.45
CA PRO A 320 1.89 0.40 -13.58
C PRO A 320 1.16 1.37 -12.65
N THR A 321 1.59 1.45 -11.40
CA THR A 321 1.05 2.39 -10.40
C THR A 321 1.68 3.79 -10.47
N GLN A 322 2.69 3.97 -11.31
CA GLN A 322 3.37 5.26 -11.51
C GLN A 322 2.41 6.39 -11.86
N SER A 323 2.78 7.63 -11.54
CA SER A 323 2.00 8.86 -11.71
C SER A 323 0.75 8.96 -10.82
N GLY A 324 0.44 7.94 -10.02
CA GLY A 324 -0.66 7.97 -9.06
C GLY A 324 -0.45 9.04 -7.99
N SER A 325 -1.42 9.93 -7.78
CA SER A 325 -1.33 10.97 -6.75
C SER A 325 -1.51 10.39 -5.35
N LEU A 326 -0.66 10.79 -4.41
CA LEU A 326 -0.76 10.47 -3.00
C LEU A 326 -1.64 11.51 -2.30
N ALA A 327 -2.91 11.19 -2.09
CA ALA A 327 -3.88 12.12 -1.54
C ALA A 327 -3.52 12.51 -0.09
N GLY A 328 -3.57 13.81 0.18
CA GLY A 328 -3.29 14.36 1.52
C GLY A 328 -1.81 14.44 1.88
N ILE A 329 -0.91 14.20 0.93
CA ILE A 329 0.53 14.38 1.12
C ILE A 329 0.96 15.69 0.47
N ASP A 330 1.52 16.58 1.27
CA ASP A 330 2.13 17.83 0.81
C ASP A 330 3.61 17.62 0.47
N PRO A 331 4.14 18.33 -0.52
CA PRO A 331 5.56 18.23 -0.85
C PRO A 331 6.44 18.91 0.22
N ALA A 332 7.68 18.46 0.33
CA ALA A 332 8.73 19.21 0.99
C ALA A 332 8.99 20.56 0.27
N ALA A 333 9.67 21.49 0.94
CA ALA A 333 10.15 22.71 0.30
C ALA A 333 10.99 22.36 -0.94
N ALA A 334 10.95 23.21 -1.97
CA ALA A 334 11.61 22.91 -3.25
C ALA A 334 13.11 22.58 -3.11
N SER A 335 13.79 23.22 -2.16
CA SER A 335 15.21 22.99 -1.85
C SER A 335 15.50 21.69 -1.11
N GLU A 336 14.48 21.03 -0.56
CA GLU A 336 14.61 19.82 0.26
C GLU A 336 14.14 18.56 -0.48
N ARG A 337 13.65 18.71 -1.71
CA ARG A 337 13.16 17.59 -2.52
C ARG A 337 14.31 16.78 -3.08
N PHE A 338 14.13 15.46 -3.10
CA PHE A 338 15.11 14.59 -3.73
C PHE A 338 15.28 14.90 -5.21
N THR A 339 16.51 15.07 -5.64
CA THR A 339 16.91 15.23 -7.04
C THR A 339 16.67 13.93 -7.81
N LEU A 340 16.73 13.98 -9.14
CA LEU A 340 16.62 12.78 -9.98
C LEU A 340 17.67 11.71 -9.62
N THR A 341 18.93 12.15 -9.40
CA THR A 341 20.03 11.24 -9.04
C THR A 341 19.82 10.58 -7.68
N GLU A 342 19.33 11.34 -6.70
CA GLU A 342 19.02 10.81 -5.37
C GLU A 342 17.89 9.79 -5.43
N ARG A 343 16.80 10.08 -6.16
CA ARG A 343 15.72 9.12 -6.37
C ARG A 343 16.20 7.86 -7.10
N GLN A 344 17.07 8.00 -8.10
CA GLN A 344 17.69 6.85 -8.77
C GLN A 344 18.51 6.00 -7.79
N SER A 345 19.26 6.64 -6.88
CA SER A 345 19.98 5.94 -5.83
C SER A 345 19.03 5.17 -4.88
N LEU A 346 17.94 5.81 -4.43
CA LEU A 346 16.95 5.16 -3.58
C LEU A 346 16.33 3.93 -4.26
N LEU A 347 15.94 4.05 -5.53
CA LEU A 347 15.43 2.92 -6.32
C LEU A 347 16.48 1.80 -6.45
N SER A 348 17.76 2.13 -6.61
CA SER A 348 18.83 1.12 -6.70
C SER A 348 19.05 0.34 -5.41
N TYR A 349 18.56 0.88 -4.27
CA TYR A 349 18.64 0.23 -2.97
C TYR A 349 17.27 -0.27 -2.44
N GLY A 350 16.35 -0.58 -3.34
CA GLY A 350 15.09 -1.24 -3.01
C GLY A 350 14.07 -0.35 -2.30
N LEU A 351 14.12 0.97 -2.53
CA LEU A 351 13.17 1.91 -1.94
C LEU A 351 12.31 2.54 -3.03
N ALA A 352 11.00 2.46 -2.86
CA ALA A 352 10.03 3.14 -3.71
C ALA A 352 10.17 4.66 -3.57
N THR A 353 9.91 5.39 -4.64
CA THR A 353 10.07 6.85 -4.67
C THR A 353 8.81 7.56 -5.14
N ALA A 354 8.68 8.80 -4.68
CA ALA A 354 7.66 9.74 -5.13
C ALA A 354 8.32 10.99 -5.73
N TYR A 355 7.54 11.81 -6.42
CA TYR A 355 7.97 13.09 -6.96
C TYR A 355 6.81 14.09 -6.95
N TYR A 356 7.15 15.38 -7.00
CA TYR A 356 6.14 16.44 -7.03
C TYR A 356 5.96 16.96 -8.46
N GLU A 357 4.73 16.97 -8.92
CA GLU A 357 4.35 17.48 -10.23
C GLU A 357 2.91 17.98 -10.25
N GLY A 358 2.67 19.13 -10.88
CA GLY A 358 1.32 19.65 -11.10
C GLY A 358 0.51 19.90 -9.84
N GLY A 359 1.17 20.23 -8.72
CA GLY A 359 0.50 20.48 -7.43
C GLY A 359 0.33 19.23 -6.55
N TYR A 360 0.78 18.05 -7.01
CA TYR A 360 0.59 16.79 -6.30
C TYR A 360 1.90 16.04 -6.10
N VAL A 361 2.01 15.35 -4.97
CA VAL A 361 3.00 14.29 -4.77
C VAL A 361 2.48 13.02 -5.45
N ARG A 362 3.31 12.42 -6.30
CA ARG A 362 2.95 11.27 -7.14
C ARG A 362 3.90 10.11 -6.94
N ILE A 363 3.41 8.89 -7.06
CA ILE A 363 4.25 7.70 -7.12
C ILE A 363 5.15 7.80 -8.36
N GLN A 364 6.47 7.73 -8.18
CA GLN A 364 7.40 7.61 -9.28
C GLN A 364 7.55 6.15 -9.69
N ARG A 365 7.86 5.28 -8.74
CA ARG A 365 7.91 3.84 -8.93
C ARG A 365 7.71 3.12 -7.59
N ALA A 366 6.75 2.21 -7.52
CA ALA A 366 6.48 1.40 -6.34
C ALA A 366 7.23 0.06 -6.45
N ILE A 367 8.52 0.08 -6.11
CA ILE A 367 9.36 -1.12 -6.12
C ILE A 367 9.29 -1.85 -4.78
N THR A 368 9.59 -3.14 -4.82
CA THR A 368 9.81 -3.95 -3.63
C THR A 368 11.20 -3.70 -3.05
N THR A 369 11.46 -4.24 -1.86
CA THR A 369 12.82 -4.19 -1.30
C THR A 369 13.72 -5.31 -1.82
N TYR A 370 13.24 -6.15 -2.74
CA TYR A 370 14.01 -7.23 -3.33
C TYR A 370 15.14 -6.71 -4.24
N GLN A 371 16.36 -7.18 -4.02
CA GLN A 371 17.56 -6.73 -4.71
C GLN A 371 18.45 -7.88 -5.17
N LYS A 372 18.35 -9.04 -4.50
CA LYS A 372 19.27 -10.16 -4.71
C LYS A 372 18.51 -11.49 -4.64
N ASN A 373 18.90 -12.41 -5.52
CA ASN A 373 18.41 -13.79 -5.50
C ASN A 373 19.00 -14.60 -4.33
N ALA A 374 18.58 -15.86 -4.22
CA ALA A 374 19.03 -16.77 -3.15
C ALA A 374 20.55 -17.03 -3.17
N TYR A 375 21.23 -16.73 -4.28
CA TYR A 375 22.69 -16.88 -4.43
C TYR A 375 23.44 -15.56 -4.14
N GLY A 376 22.75 -14.52 -3.72
CA GLY A 376 23.33 -13.20 -3.40
C GLY A 376 23.67 -12.35 -4.64
N GLN A 377 23.29 -12.78 -5.84
CA GLN A 377 23.50 -12.03 -7.07
C GLN A 377 22.39 -10.99 -7.26
N ALA A 378 22.70 -9.85 -7.87
CA ALA A 378 21.73 -8.83 -8.21
C ALA A 378 20.62 -9.44 -9.10
N ASP A 379 19.38 -9.19 -8.73
CA ASP A 379 18.21 -9.75 -9.41
C ASP A 379 17.05 -8.73 -9.35
N ASN A 380 16.35 -8.57 -10.45
CA ASN A 380 15.22 -7.66 -10.61
C ASN A 380 13.89 -8.37 -10.94
N SER A 381 13.83 -9.70 -10.80
CA SER A 381 12.63 -10.48 -11.13
C SER A 381 11.39 -10.07 -10.30
N TYR A 382 11.59 -9.62 -9.07
CA TYR A 382 10.55 -9.09 -8.20
C TYR A 382 10.68 -7.58 -7.94
N LEU A 383 11.27 -6.84 -8.88
CA LEU A 383 11.56 -5.42 -8.67
C LEU A 383 10.29 -4.59 -8.42
N ASP A 384 9.29 -4.73 -9.27
CA ASP A 384 8.06 -3.93 -9.16
C ASP A 384 7.00 -4.63 -8.30
N SER A 385 6.34 -3.90 -7.40
CA SER A 385 5.28 -4.45 -6.54
C SER A 385 4.09 -4.98 -7.35
N GLU A 386 3.83 -4.41 -8.53
CA GLU A 386 2.79 -4.85 -9.45
C GLU A 386 3.00 -6.29 -9.92
N THR A 387 4.25 -6.74 -10.08
CA THR A 387 4.55 -8.13 -10.45
C THR A 387 4.01 -9.14 -9.43
N MET A 388 4.05 -8.79 -8.13
CA MET A 388 3.49 -9.64 -7.08
C MET A 388 1.97 -9.74 -7.18
N HIS A 389 1.30 -8.62 -7.43
CA HIS A 389 -0.16 -8.58 -7.61
C HIS A 389 -0.60 -9.30 -8.89
N GLN A 390 0.12 -9.11 -9.99
CA GLN A 390 -0.12 -9.81 -11.26
C GLN A 390 0.02 -11.31 -11.09
N SER A 391 1.07 -11.78 -10.42
CA SER A 391 1.27 -13.20 -10.11
C SER A 391 0.12 -13.75 -9.25
N ALA A 392 -0.27 -13.05 -8.19
CA ALA A 392 -1.38 -13.44 -7.33
C ALA A 392 -2.71 -13.50 -8.09
N PHE A 393 -2.98 -12.52 -8.95
CA PHE A 393 -4.19 -12.49 -9.79
C PHE A 393 -4.27 -13.71 -10.71
N ILE A 394 -3.18 -14.02 -11.43
CA ILE A 394 -3.14 -15.15 -12.36
C ILE A 394 -3.32 -16.48 -11.61
N VAL A 395 -2.61 -16.67 -10.48
CA VAL A 395 -2.72 -17.90 -9.69
C VAL A 395 -4.14 -18.10 -9.16
N ARG A 396 -4.78 -17.05 -8.60
CA ARG A 396 -6.17 -17.11 -8.14
C ARG A 396 -7.14 -17.43 -9.28
N ARG A 397 -6.93 -16.86 -10.47
CA ARG A 397 -7.74 -17.16 -11.65
C ARG A 397 -7.66 -18.62 -12.02
N LEU A 398 -6.46 -19.18 -12.10
CA LEU A 398 -6.25 -20.60 -12.40
C LEU A 398 -6.86 -21.49 -11.33
N GLN A 399 -6.66 -21.17 -10.05
CA GLN A 399 -7.26 -21.88 -8.93
C GLN A 399 -8.78 -21.92 -9.04
N SER A 400 -9.42 -20.77 -9.31
CA SER A 400 -10.86 -20.67 -9.47
C SER A 400 -11.37 -21.54 -10.62
N VAL A 401 -10.72 -21.50 -11.79
CA VAL A 401 -11.10 -22.28 -12.97
C VAL A 401 -10.97 -23.76 -12.73
N ILE A 402 -9.83 -24.20 -12.22
CA ILE A 402 -9.57 -25.63 -11.98
C ILE A 402 -10.50 -26.19 -10.92
N THR A 403 -10.69 -25.47 -9.81
CA THR A 403 -11.55 -25.94 -8.72
C THR A 403 -13.03 -25.99 -9.12
N SER A 404 -13.53 -24.96 -9.82
CA SER A 404 -14.94 -24.89 -10.21
C SER A 404 -15.31 -25.93 -11.27
N LYS A 405 -14.46 -26.10 -12.28
CA LYS A 405 -14.74 -27.02 -13.39
C LYS A 405 -14.44 -28.48 -13.05
N TYR A 406 -13.33 -28.72 -12.37
CA TYR A 406 -12.72 -30.06 -12.32
C TYR A 406 -12.65 -30.69 -10.92
N GLY A 407 -13.12 -30.01 -9.89
CA GLY A 407 -12.99 -30.44 -8.49
C GLY A 407 -13.61 -31.81 -8.16
N ARG A 408 -14.44 -32.37 -9.06
CA ARG A 408 -15.07 -33.69 -8.88
C ARG A 408 -14.82 -34.66 -10.05
N HIS A 409 -13.80 -34.41 -10.84
CA HIS A 409 -13.44 -35.28 -11.96
C HIS A 409 -12.48 -36.39 -11.52
N LYS A 410 -12.55 -37.53 -12.22
CA LYS A 410 -11.57 -38.61 -12.13
C LYS A 410 -10.39 -38.29 -13.03
N LEU A 411 -9.21 -38.80 -12.70
CA LEU A 411 -8.01 -38.62 -13.50
C LEU A 411 -7.66 -39.93 -14.23
N ALA A 412 -7.43 -39.86 -15.53
CA ALA A 412 -6.97 -40.96 -16.36
C ALA A 412 -5.73 -40.53 -17.18
N ASP A 413 -5.01 -41.53 -17.72
CA ASP A 413 -3.90 -41.26 -18.64
C ASP A 413 -4.43 -40.89 -20.03
N ASP A 414 -3.64 -40.12 -20.77
CA ASP A 414 -3.94 -39.78 -22.15
C ASP A 414 -4.11 -41.06 -23.00
N GLY A 415 -5.09 -41.06 -23.90
CA GLY A 415 -5.43 -42.21 -24.74
C GLY A 415 -6.37 -43.25 -24.07
N THR A 416 -6.75 -43.08 -22.81
CA THR A 416 -7.74 -43.92 -22.15
C THR A 416 -9.10 -43.75 -22.82
N ARG A 417 -9.76 -44.88 -23.12
CA ARG A 417 -11.10 -44.91 -23.71
C ARG A 417 -12.19 -44.86 -22.65
N PHE A 418 -13.03 -43.87 -22.70
CA PHE A 418 -14.19 -43.72 -21.81
C PHE A 418 -15.39 -43.18 -22.57
N GLY A 419 -16.59 -43.46 -22.07
CA GLY A 419 -17.85 -43.05 -22.69
C GLY A 419 -18.03 -41.51 -22.63
N ALA A 420 -18.77 -40.97 -23.59
CA ALA A 420 -19.10 -39.55 -23.60
C ALA A 420 -19.85 -39.15 -22.32
N GLY A 421 -19.57 -37.93 -21.81
CA GLY A 421 -20.20 -37.38 -20.59
C GLY A 421 -19.66 -37.91 -19.26
N GLN A 422 -18.63 -38.77 -19.27
CA GLN A 422 -17.96 -39.15 -18.03
C GLN A 422 -17.09 -38.02 -17.48
N PRO A 423 -17.15 -37.71 -16.18
CA PRO A 423 -16.33 -36.70 -15.54
C PRO A 423 -14.89 -37.21 -15.36
N ILE A 424 -14.16 -37.30 -16.45
CA ILE A 424 -12.79 -37.83 -16.50
C ILE A 424 -11.90 -36.76 -17.16
N LEU A 425 -10.78 -36.52 -16.52
CA LEU A 425 -9.71 -35.64 -17.00
C LEU A 425 -8.50 -36.44 -17.42
N THR A 426 -7.75 -35.91 -18.34
CA THR A 426 -6.40 -36.36 -18.67
C THR A 426 -5.45 -35.19 -18.66
N PRO A 427 -4.12 -35.40 -18.57
CA PRO A 427 -3.13 -34.32 -18.65
C PRO A 427 -3.31 -33.44 -19.88
N SER A 428 -3.63 -34.03 -21.05
CA SER A 428 -3.89 -33.26 -22.29
C SER A 428 -5.14 -32.37 -22.20
N THR A 429 -6.20 -32.82 -21.48
CA THR A 429 -7.38 -32.02 -21.23
C THR A 429 -7.05 -30.78 -20.38
N ILE A 430 -6.29 -30.97 -19.31
CA ILE A 430 -5.84 -29.88 -18.43
C ILE A 430 -4.92 -28.94 -19.20
N ARG A 431 -4.01 -29.47 -20.01
CA ARG A 431 -3.12 -28.66 -20.86
C ARG A 431 -3.94 -27.78 -21.82
N GLY A 432 -4.96 -28.32 -22.48
CA GLY A 432 -5.86 -27.54 -23.32
C GLY A 432 -6.62 -26.44 -22.58
N GLU A 433 -7.11 -26.72 -21.36
CA GLU A 433 -7.74 -25.70 -20.52
C GLU A 433 -6.78 -24.57 -20.13
N LEU A 434 -5.55 -24.91 -19.71
CA LEU A 434 -4.55 -23.90 -19.32
C LEU A 434 -4.15 -23.02 -20.50
N ILE A 435 -3.99 -23.59 -21.71
CA ILE A 435 -3.75 -22.81 -22.93
C ILE A 435 -4.93 -21.88 -23.24
N ALA A 436 -6.17 -22.37 -23.09
CA ALA A 436 -7.35 -21.54 -23.30
C ALA A 436 -7.47 -20.41 -22.25
N GLN A 437 -7.10 -20.64 -21.00
CA GLN A 437 -7.07 -19.61 -19.98
C GLN A 437 -5.95 -18.60 -20.23
N TYR A 438 -4.78 -19.05 -20.69
CA TYR A 438 -3.67 -18.17 -21.05
C TYR A 438 -4.05 -17.24 -22.21
N ALA A 439 -4.67 -17.75 -23.25
CA ALA A 439 -5.17 -16.94 -24.36
C ALA A 439 -6.20 -15.87 -23.92
N LYS A 440 -7.00 -16.16 -22.88
CA LYS A 440 -7.91 -15.15 -22.29
C LYS A 440 -7.12 -14.10 -21.50
N LEU A 441 -6.13 -14.50 -20.72
CA LEU A 441 -5.25 -13.59 -19.98
C LEU A 441 -4.46 -12.67 -20.93
N GLU A 442 -4.03 -13.20 -22.10
CA GLU A 442 -3.39 -12.41 -23.14
C GLU A 442 -4.36 -11.39 -23.76
N LEU A 443 -5.59 -11.80 -24.09
CA LEU A 443 -6.63 -10.90 -24.59
C LEU A 443 -7.01 -9.80 -23.58
N GLU A 444 -6.96 -10.12 -22.29
CA GLU A 444 -7.19 -9.18 -21.18
C GLU A 444 -5.96 -8.28 -20.90
N GLY A 445 -4.79 -8.58 -21.49
CA GLY A 445 -3.57 -7.79 -21.38
C GLY A 445 -2.76 -8.06 -20.09
N HIS A 446 -2.84 -9.27 -19.54
CA HIS A 446 -2.08 -9.67 -18.36
C HIS A 446 -0.80 -10.43 -18.70
N VAL A 447 -0.77 -11.09 -19.83
CA VAL A 447 0.36 -11.90 -20.33
C VAL A 447 0.55 -11.67 -21.82
N GLU A 448 1.66 -12.13 -22.38
CA GLU A 448 1.97 -12.08 -23.79
C GLU A 448 2.54 -13.43 -24.28
N ASN A 449 2.75 -13.60 -25.60
CA ASN A 449 3.40 -14.75 -26.21
C ASN A 449 2.71 -16.11 -25.97
N ALA A 450 1.37 -16.21 -26.19
CA ALA A 450 0.57 -17.41 -25.93
C ALA A 450 1.06 -18.66 -26.69
N GLU A 451 1.60 -18.53 -27.91
CA GLU A 451 2.15 -19.65 -28.66
C GLU A 451 3.40 -20.21 -27.97
N MET A 452 4.33 -19.34 -27.56
CA MET A 452 5.54 -19.76 -26.86
C MET A 452 5.23 -20.34 -25.48
N PHE A 453 4.25 -19.78 -24.77
CA PHE A 453 3.73 -20.37 -23.55
C PHE A 453 3.24 -21.79 -23.77
N ALA A 454 2.44 -22.04 -24.82
CA ALA A 454 1.90 -23.36 -25.11
C ALA A 454 3.00 -24.41 -25.38
N ASP A 455 4.11 -23.98 -26.01
CA ASP A 455 5.24 -24.88 -26.30
C ASP A 455 6.00 -25.27 -25.02
N HIS A 456 6.08 -24.40 -24.03
CA HIS A 456 6.82 -24.62 -22.78
C HIS A 456 5.94 -25.13 -21.62
N LEU A 457 4.59 -25.16 -21.78
CA LEU A 457 3.67 -25.69 -20.81
C LEU A 457 3.81 -27.21 -20.68
N ILE A 458 4.19 -27.69 -19.51
CA ILE A 458 4.27 -29.11 -19.20
C ILE A 458 3.14 -29.49 -18.25
N VAL A 459 2.37 -30.51 -18.62
CA VAL A 459 1.31 -31.09 -17.79
C VAL A 459 1.47 -32.59 -17.81
N GLU A 460 1.69 -33.20 -16.66
CA GLU A 460 1.93 -34.62 -16.53
C GLU A 460 1.24 -35.20 -15.31
N ARG A 461 0.86 -36.47 -15.39
CA ARG A 461 0.40 -37.20 -14.23
C ARG A 461 1.60 -37.64 -13.40
N ASP A 462 1.50 -37.48 -12.10
CA ASP A 462 2.60 -37.84 -11.20
C ASP A 462 2.84 -39.36 -11.24
N SER A 463 4.12 -39.75 -11.27
CA SER A 463 4.51 -41.15 -11.37
C SER A 463 4.36 -41.93 -10.06
N GLN A 464 4.28 -41.27 -8.92
CA GLN A 464 4.17 -41.83 -7.59
C GLN A 464 2.75 -41.78 -7.04
N ASP A 465 2.02 -40.70 -7.40
CA ASP A 465 0.62 -40.50 -7.01
C ASP A 465 -0.29 -40.47 -8.24
N PRO A 466 -1.02 -41.52 -8.54
CA PRO A 466 -1.89 -41.59 -9.72
C PRO A 466 -3.10 -40.65 -9.65
N SER A 467 -3.35 -39.99 -8.53
CA SER A 467 -4.40 -38.98 -8.36
C SER A 467 -3.91 -37.52 -8.54
N ARG A 468 -2.62 -37.34 -8.80
CA ARG A 468 -1.96 -36.03 -8.89
C ARG A 468 -1.57 -35.66 -10.33
N VAL A 469 -1.77 -34.39 -10.67
CA VAL A 469 -1.25 -33.78 -11.90
C VAL A 469 -0.23 -32.70 -11.52
N ASN A 470 0.96 -32.78 -12.11
CA ASN A 470 2.00 -31.77 -11.99
C ASN A 470 1.95 -30.84 -13.20
N VAL A 471 2.09 -29.56 -12.96
CA VAL A 471 2.06 -28.52 -14.00
C VAL A 471 3.23 -27.60 -13.85
N LEU A 472 4.03 -27.43 -14.90
CA LEU A 472 4.97 -26.31 -15.06
C LEU A 472 4.26 -25.25 -15.92
N PHE A 473 3.91 -24.14 -15.29
CA PHE A 473 3.20 -23.01 -15.90
C PHE A 473 4.16 -21.82 -16.03
N PRO A 474 4.77 -21.56 -17.20
CA PRO A 474 5.76 -20.53 -17.42
C PRO A 474 5.12 -19.27 -18.05
N PRO A 475 4.43 -18.40 -17.30
CA PRO A 475 3.79 -17.22 -17.89
C PRO A 475 4.83 -16.19 -18.30
N ASP A 476 4.61 -15.56 -19.45
CA ASP A 476 5.30 -14.36 -19.87
C ASP A 476 4.43 -13.16 -19.52
N TYR A 477 4.81 -12.42 -18.46
CA TYR A 477 4.00 -11.31 -17.95
C TYR A 477 4.17 -10.08 -18.83
N ILE A 478 3.06 -9.42 -19.15
CA ILE A 478 3.11 -8.14 -19.86
C ILE A 478 3.82 -7.09 -19.01
N ASN A 479 4.73 -6.36 -19.62
CA ASN A 479 5.58 -5.41 -18.93
C ASN A 479 5.00 -3.99 -18.95
N GLY A 480 5.08 -3.27 -17.82
CA GLY A 480 4.73 -1.86 -17.76
C GLY A 480 5.74 -0.96 -18.49
N LEU A 481 5.28 -0.01 -19.28
CA LEU A 481 6.15 1.02 -19.85
C LEU A 481 6.69 1.93 -18.73
N ARG A 482 7.98 1.79 -18.40
CA ARG A 482 8.63 2.56 -17.33
C ARG A 482 9.46 3.74 -17.87
N VAL A 483 10.15 3.54 -18.96
CA VAL A 483 11.02 4.57 -19.54
C VAL A 483 10.73 4.70 -21.02
N PHE A 484 10.36 5.90 -21.44
CA PHE A 484 10.29 6.27 -22.84
C PHE A 484 11.51 7.15 -23.17
N ALA A 485 12.49 6.60 -23.87
CA ALA A 485 13.69 7.31 -24.28
C ALA A 485 13.57 7.79 -25.73
N LEU A 486 13.63 9.09 -25.94
CA LEU A 486 13.56 9.70 -27.26
C LEU A 486 14.87 10.43 -27.58
N LEU A 487 15.51 10.03 -28.66
CA LEU A 487 16.60 10.81 -29.26
C LEU A 487 16.00 11.74 -30.35
N ASN A 488 15.82 13.01 -30.01
CA ASN A 488 15.36 14.00 -30.98
C ASN A 488 16.54 14.53 -31.80
N GLN A 489 16.72 13.98 -33.00
CA GLN A 489 17.71 14.45 -33.98
C GLN A 489 17.01 15.41 -34.95
N PHE A 490 16.86 16.68 -34.55
CA PHE A 490 16.26 17.67 -35.44
C PHE A 490 17.21 18.13 -36.54
N ARG A 491 16.66 18.53 -37.69
CA ARG A 491 17.40 19.13 -38.81
C ARG A 491 16.71 20.41 -39.20
N LEU A 492 17.49 21.44 -39.51
CA LEU A 492 16.97 22.70 -40.02
C LEU A 492 16.57 22.57 -41.49
N GLN A 493 17.21 21.68 -42.24
CA GLN A 493 16.95 21.38 -43.64
C GLN A 493 17.32 19.94 -43.93
N TYR A 494 16.54 19.24 -44.74
CA TYR A 494 16.92 17.97 -45.35
C TYR A 494 17.69 18.28 -46.64
N ASP A 495 18.80 17.61 -46.91
CA ASP A 495 19.44 17.67 -48.19
C ASP A 495 18.47 17.22 -49.27
N ALA A 496 18.36 17.98 -50.37
CA ALA A 496 17.58 17.55 -51.49
C ALA A 496 18.16 16.18 -51.95
N ALA A 497 17.28 15.18 -52.08
CA ALA A 497 17.70 13.87 -52.52
C ALA A 497 18.47 14.01 -53.85
N ALA A 498 19.73 13.55 -53.86
CA ALA A 498 20.54 13.46 -55.05
C ALA A 498 20.05 12.34 -55.99
#